data_9212fe196403e2808133e7b87740cbd9
#
_entry.id   9212fe196403e2808133e7b87740cbd9
#
_cell.length_a   1.000
_cell.length_b   1.000
_cell.length_c   1.000
_cell.angle_alpha   90.00
_cell.angle_beta   90.00
_cell.angle_gamma   90.00
#
_symmetry.space_group_name_H-M   'P 1'
#
loop_
_entity.id
_entity.type
_entity.pdbx_description
1 polymer ?
#
loop_
_entity_poly.entity_id
_entity_poly.type
_entity_poly.pdbx_seq_one_letter_code
_entity_poly.pdbx_strand_id
1 'polypeptide(L)' 'MTNKQFNEIYRDFESMSKSKTLSDIANWLDEHEEFMLISRDEISITFRFRERDLLVCITKGLLGTGSVILKRL' A
#
# COMPACT_ATOMS: atom_id res chain seq x y z
N MET A 1 5.07 -5.29 -16.54
CA MET A 1 5.00 -6.11 -15.30
C MET A 1 4.16 -7.35 -15.55
N THR A 2 4.66 -8.51 -15.15
CA THR A 2 3.96 -9.78 -15.31
C THR A 2 2.90 -9.96 -14.22
N ASN A 3 1.95 -10.90 -14.42
CA ASN A 3 0.98 -11.24 -13.40
C ASN A 3 1.63 -11.79 -12.13
N LYS A 4 2.73 -12.52 -12.28
CA LYS A 4 3.50 -13.03 -11.14
C LYS A 4 4.07 -11.89 -10.31
N GLN A 5 4.69 -10.89 -10.94
CA GLN A 5 5.22 -9.71 -10.26
C GLN A 5 4.11 -8.92 -9.57
N PHE A 6 2.97 -8.74 -10.24
CA PHE A 6 1.81 -8.06 -9.66
C PHE A 6 1.34 -8.77 -8.40
N ASN A 7 1.23 -10.09 -8.43
CA ASN A 7 0.78 -10.88 -7.28
C ASN A 7 1.79 -10.85 -6.13
N GLU A 8 3.08 -10.83 -6.42
CA GLU A 8 4.12 -10.70 -5.39
C GLU A 8 4.03 -9.35 -4.68
N ILE A 9 3.85 -8.27 -5.45
CA ILE A 9 3.68 -6.93 -4.89
C ILE A 9 2.41 -6.87 -4.03
N TYR A 10 1.31 -7.45 -4.51
CA TYR A 10 0.06 -7.53 -3.75
C TYR A 10 0.27 -8.22 -2.40
N ARG A 11 0.96 -9.35 -2.39
CA ARG A 11 1.22 -10.10 -1.15
C ARG A 11 2.08 -9.30 -0.17
N ASP A 12 3.07 -8.58 -0.68
CA ASP A 12 3.93 -7.75 0.18
C ASP A 12 3.11 -6.65 0.86
N PHE A 13 2.25 -5.96 0.14
CA PHE A 13 1.40 -4.93 0.72
C PHE A 13 0.30 -5.51 1.60
N GLU A 14 -0.24 -6.68 1.26
CA GLU A 14 -1.20 -7.37 2.12
C GLU A 14 -0.56 -7.72 3.46
N SER A 15 0.65 -8.25 3.45
CA SER A 15 1.41 -8.54 4.66
C SER A 15 1.66 -7.27 5.48
N MET A 16 2.06 -6.18 4.82
CA MET A 16 2.26 -4.89 5.45
C MET A 16 0.96 -4.38 6.09
N SER A 17 -0.18 -4.53 5.40
CA SER A 17 -1.47 -4.07 5.91
C SER A 17 -1.89 -4.78 7.18
N LYS A 18 -1.45 -6.03 7.37
CA LYS A 18 -1.75 -6.83 8.56
C LYS A 18 -0.81 -6.54 9.72
N SER A 19 0.45 -6.22 9.42
CA SER A 19 1.51 -6.11 10.44
C SER A 19 1.78 -4.69 10.90
N LYS A 20 1.34 -3.67 10.15
CA LYS A 20 1.65 -2.26 10.44
C LYS A 20 0.39 -1.44 10.61
N THR A 21 0.47 -0.41 11.47
CA THR A 21 -0.56 0.63 11.53
C THR A 21 -0.45 1.55 10.33
N LEU A 22 -1.49 2.37 10.07
CA LEU A 22 -1.43 3.36 8.99
C LEU A 22 -0.30 4.38 9.22
N SER A 23 -0.06 4.76 10.48
CA SER A 23 1.05 5.65 10.82
C SER A 23 2.41 5.03 10.48
N ASP A 24 2.59 3.75 10.77
CA ASP A 24 3.81 3.02 10.44
C ASP A 24 4.00 2.92 8.93
N ILE A 25 2.93 2.70 8.18
CA ILE A 25 2.97 2.67 6.72
C ILE A 25 3.36 4.04 6.17
N ALA A 26 2.79 5.12 6.70
CA ALA A 26 3.13 6.48 6.28
C ALA A 26 4.61 6.77 6.52
N ASN A 27 5.15 6.40 7.67
CA ASN A 27 6.57 6.56 7.97
C ASN A 27 7.45 5.72 7.05
N TRP A 28 7.02 4.50 6.76
CA TRP A 28 7.73 3.62 5.82
C TRP A 28 7.79 4.24 4.41
N LEU A 29 6.68 4.85 3.96
CA LEU A 29 6.65 5.52 2.65
C LEU A 29 7.63 6.70 2.59
N ASP A 30 7.75 7.45 3.68
CA ASP A 30 8.70 8.58 3.73
C ASP A 30 10.15 8.13 3.60
N GLU A 31 10.46 6.90 3.99
CA GLU A 31 11.81 6.34 3.92
C GLU A 31 12.14 5.73 2.54
N HIS A 32 11.15 5.61 1.65
CA HIS A 32 11.29 4.92 0.37
C HIS A 32 10.86 5.84 -0.78
N GLU A 33 11.84 6.38 -1.51
CA GLU A 33 11.62 7.37 -2.58
C GLU A 33 10.81 6.84 -3.76
N GLU A 34 10.78 5.53 -3.97
CA GLU A 34 9.99 4.90 -5.04
C GLU A 34 8.48 5.03 -4.82
N PHE A 35 8.07 5.42 -3.63
CA PHE A 35 6.65 5.62 -3.30
C PHE A 35 6.33 7.09 -3.10
N MET A 36 5.11 7.46 -3.46
CA MET A 36 4.61 8.82 -3.24
C MET A 36 3.24 8.77 -2.58
N LEU A 37 3.15 9.32 -1.37
CA LEU A 37 1.89 9.44 -0.66
C LEU A 37 0.96 10.39 -1.43
N ILE A 38 -0.26 9.94 -1.71
CA ILE A 38 -1.27 10.73 -2.41
C ILE A 38 -2.31 11.25 -1.44
N SER A 39 -2.86 10.38 -0.59
CA SER A 39 -3.87 10.78 0.38
C SER A 39 -3.87 9.83 1.57
N ARG A 40 -4.36 10.32 2.69
CA ARG A 40 -4.50 9.55 3.91
C ARG A 40 -5.72 10.03 4.68
N ASP A 41 -6.52 9.10 5.20
CA ASP A 41 -7.58 9.38 6.14
C ASP A 41 -7.47 8.46 7.36
N GLU A 42 -8.51 8.40 8.21
CA GLU A 42 -8.49 7.64 9.46
C GLU A 42 -8.38 6.13 9.26
N ILE A 43 -8.84 5.63 8.12
CA ILE A 43 -8.93 4.19 7.88
C ILE A 43 -8.15 3.73 6.65
N SER A 44 -7.63 4.66 5.84
CA SER A 44 -6.93 4.27 4.62
C SER A 44 -5.75 5.17 4.30
N ILE A 45 -4.86 4.63 3.48
CA ILE A 45 -3.72 5.36 2.92
C ILE A 45 -3.59 4.98 1.46
N THR A 46 -3.43 5.99 0.60
CA THR A 46 -3.28 5.80 -0.83
C THR A 46 -1.94 6.37 -1.27
N PHE A 47 -1.18 5.58 -2.01
CA PHE A 47 0.13 5.99 -2.49
C PHE A 47 0.40 5.42 -3.88
N ARG A 48 1.36 6.02 -4.58
CA ARG A 48 1.77 5.59 -5.90
C ARG A 48 3.13 4.88 -5.82
N PHE A 49 3.22 3.71 -6.46
CA PHE A 49 4.47 3.01 -6.67
C PHE A 49 5.00 3.41 -8.04
N ARG A 50 5.92 4.38 -8.07
CA ARG A 50 6.37 5.04 -9.30
C ARG A 50 7.04 4.09 -10.29
N GLU A 51 7.91 3.21 -9.83
CA GLU A 51 8.67 2.31 -10.68
C GLU A 51 7.80 1.26 -11.38
N ARG A 52 6.63 1.01 -10.86
CA ARG A 52 5.71 -0.03 -11.36
C ARG A 52 4.42 0.53 -11.94
N ASP A 53 4.26 1.85 -11.95
CA ASP A 53 3.02 2.51 -12.38
C ASP A 53 1.78 1.90 -11.73
N LEU A 54 1.85 1.75 -10.41
CA LEU A 54 0.74 1.23 -9.62
C LEU A 54 0.22 2.29 -8.65
N LEU A 55 -1.09 2.30 -8.49
CA LEU A 55 -1.76 2.99 -7.40
C LEU A 55 -2.10 1.94 -6.34
N VAL A 56 -1.75 2.21 -5.10
CA VAL A 56 -1.97 1.29 -3.98
C VAL A 56 -2.85 1.97 -2.94
N CYS A 57 -3.91 1.29 -2.53
CA CYS A 57 -4.75 1.75 -1.43
C CYS A 57 -4.81 0.66 -0.36
N ILE A 58 -4.39 0.99 0.85
CA ILE A 58 -4.47 0.10 2.00
C ILE A 58 -5.50 0.64 2.96
N THR A 59 -6.50 -0.19 3.29
CA THR A 59 -7.57 0.17 4.22
C THR A 59 -7.49 -0.74 5.43
N LYS A 60 -7.58 -0.16 6.62
CA LYS A 60 -7.61 -0.91 7.89
C LYS A 60 -9.00 -0.78 8.51
N GLY A 61 -9.67 -1.93 8.69
CA GLY A 61 -10.97 -1.97 9.34
C GLY A 61 -10.87 -1.83 10.85
N LEU A 62 -12.02 -1.62 11.50
CA LEU A 62 -12.14 -1.42 12.94
C LEU A 62 -11.62 -2.61 13.77
N LEU A 63 -11.63 -3.81 13.20
CA LEU A 63 -11.17 -5.03 13.87
C LEU A 63 -9.72 -5.39 13.52
N GLY A 64 -8.97 -4.46 12.96
CA GLY A 64 -7.58 -4.70 12.57
C GLY A 64 -7.42 -5.46 11.25
N THR A 65 -8.52 -5.81 10.58
CA THR A 65 -8.47 -6.42 9.26
C THR A 65 -8.05 -5.38 8.24
N GLY A 66 -7.09 -5.73 7.38
CA GLY A 66 -6.64 -4.85 6.32
C GLY A 66 -7.07 -5.35 4.96
N SER A 67 -7.27 -4.45 4.02
CA SER A 67 -7.45 -4.79 2.62
C SER A 67 -6.54 -3.95 1.74
N VAL A 68 -6.13 -4.50 0.61
CA VAL A 68 -5.23 -3.84 -0.33
C VAL A 68 -5.86 -3.86 -1.71
N ILE A 69 -5.88 -2.70 -2.35
CA ILE A 69 -6.31 -2.58 -3.74
C ILE A 69 -5.12 -2.06 -4.54
N LEU A 70 -4.76 -2.78 -5.59
CA LEU A 70 -3.75 -2.36 -6.55
C LEU A 70 -4.44 -2.01 -7.86
N LYS A 71 -4.11 -0.86 -8.41
CA LYS A 71 -4.62 -0.41 -9.70
C LYS A 71 -3.44 -0.06 -10.60
N ARG A 72 -3.41 -0.65 -11.80
CA ARG A 72 -2.45 -0.29 -12.83
C ARG A 72 -2.82 1.06 -13.43
N LEU A 73 -1.83 1.92 -13.54
CA LEU A 73 -1.99 3.25 -14.10
C LEU A 73 -1.68 3.26 -15.60
#